data_758f397e866982768356daf2c27cd94e
#
_entry.id   758f397e866982768356daf2c27cd94e
#
_cell.length_a   1.000
_cell.length_b   1.000
_cell.length_c   1.000
_cell.angle_alpha   90.00
_cell.angle_beta   90.00
_cell.angle_gamma   90.00
#
_symmetry.space_group_name_H-M   'P 1'
#
loop_
_entity.id
_entity.type
_entity.pdbx_description
1 polymer ?
#
loop_
_entity_poly.entity_id
_entity_poly.type
_entity_poly.pdbx_seq_one_letter_code
_entity_poly.pdbx_strand_id
1 'polypeptide(L)'
;MNENTIGTTATLVDAIRALEISAKRLAVVISENNNEVLGTLTDGDIRRCILSGFTLQMSVVDAMNSNPVTANVNVSDGELRELMRKHNIRSLPLVDGKNHYVRTLHETDLLA
;
A
#
# COMPACT_ATOMS: atom_id res chain seq x y z
N MET A 1 -8.20 3.35 -11.67
CA MET A 1 -7.15 3.11 -10.65
C MET A 1 -5.85 2.75 -11.33
N ASN A 2 -4.74 3.11 -10.75
CA ASN A 2 -3.44 2.71 -11.30
C ASN A 2 -3.04 1.32 -10.80
N GLU A 3 -1.88 0.83 -11.25
CA GLU A 3 -1.42 -0.52 -10.96
C GLU A 3 -1.17 -0.81 -9.47
N ASN A 4 -1.00 0.24 -8.65
CA ASN A 4 -0.69 0.09 -7.22
C ASN A 4 -1.94 0.14 -6.33
N THR A 5 -3.09 0.49 -6.87
CA THR A 5 -4.29 0.70 -6.06
C THR A 5 -5.39 -0.30 -6.37
N ILE A 6 -6.14 -0.66 -5.32
CA ILE A 6 -7.31 -1.53 -5.42
C ILE A 6 -8.42 -0.96 -4.55
N GLY A 7 -9.65 -1.27 -4.90
CA GLY A 7 -10.81 -0.80 -4.15
C GLY A 7 -11.24 -1.74 -3.03
N THR A 8 -12.22 -1.31 -2.26
CA THR A 8 -12.67 -2.05 -1.08
C THR A 8 -13.42 -3.34 -1.41
N THR A 9 -13.88 -3.51 -2.64
CA THR A 9 -14.56 -4.74 -3.05
C THR A 9 -13.59 -5.80 -3.57
N ALA A 10 -12.29 -5.49 -3.65
CA ALA A 10 -11.29 -6.42 -4.13
C ALA A 10 -11.07 -7.57 -3.15
N THR A 11 -10.61 -8.70 -3.69
CA THR A 11 -10.27 -9.90 -2.92
C THR A 11 -8.76 -10.05 -2.82
N LEU A 12 -8.30 -11.04 -2.04
CA LEU A 12 -6.88 -11.37 -1.96
C LEU A 12 -6.30 -11.73 -3.32
N VAL A 13 -7.07 -12.40 -4.19
CA VAL A 13 -6.62 -12.69 -5.56
C VAL A 13 -6.29 -11.38 -6.29
N ASP A 14 -7.17 -10.40 -6.18
CA ASP A 14 -6.97 -9.10 -6.81
C ASP A 14 -5.71 -8.40 -6.29
N ALA A 15 -5.47 -8.51 -4.98
CA ALA A 15 -4.29 -7.93 -4.36
C ALA A 15 -3.00 -8.60 -4.87
N ILE A 16 -3.02 -9.93 -5.00
CA ILE A 16 -1.88 -10.68 -5.52
C ILE A 16 -1.57 -10.24 -6.94
N ARG A 17 -2.59 -10.11 -7.79
CA ARG A 17 -2.41 -9.61 -9.15
C ARG A 17 -1.83 -8.20 -9.18
N ALA A 18 -2.34 -7.32 -8.31
CA ALA A 18 -1.82 -5.95 -8.21
C ALA A 18 -0.34 -5.95 -7.82
N LEU A 19 0.05 -6.81 -6.88
CA LEU A 19 1.45 -6.92 -6.45
C LEU A 19 2.35 -7.47 -7.54
N GLU A 20 1.86 -8.38 -8.39
CA GLU A 20 2.66 -8.91 -9.47
C GLU A 20 3.00 -7.89 -10.54
N ILE A 21 2.05 -7.00 -10.85
CA ILE A 21 2.28 -5.98 -11.88
C ILE A 21 2.90 -4.70 -11.32
N SER A 22 2.91 -4.53 -10.00
CA SER A 22 3.46 -3.32 -9.38
C SER A 22 4.96 -3.42 -9.21
N ALA A 23 5.70 -2.49 -9.79
CA ALA A 23 7.14 -2.38 -9.58
C ALA A 23 7.48 -1.98 -8.14
N LYS A 24 6.53 -1.42 -7.42
CA LYS A 24 6.73 -0.91 -6.06
C LYS A 24 6.43 -1.95 -4.97
N ARG A 25 5.90 -3.11 -5.35
CA ARG A 25 5.64 -4.24 -4.45
C ARG A 25 4.73 -3.89 -3.28
N LEU A 26 3.78 -2.99 -3.51
CA LEU A 26 2.81 -2.56 -2.51
C LEU A 26 1.46 -2.38 -3.18
N ALA A 27 0.41 -2.95 -2.59
CA ALA A 27 -0.96 -2.69 -3.02
C ALA A 27 -1.59 -1.73 -2.01
N VAL A 28 -2.17 -0.65 -2.51
CA VAL A 28 -2.81 0.38 -1.67
C VAL A 28 -4.31 0.25 -1.83
N VAL A 29 -5.00 0.04 -0.71
CA VAL A 29 -6.46 -0.05 -0.70
C VAL A 29 -7.02 1.34 -0.52
N ILE A 30 -7.82 1.79 -1.46
CA ILE A 30 -8.39 3.13 -1.45
C ILE A 30 -9.91 3.07 -1.48
N SER A 31 -10.54 4.13 -0.98
CA SER A 31 -11.98 4.32 -1.12
C SER A 31 -12.28 4.72 -2.56
N GLU A 32 -13.19 4.01 -3.20
CA GLU A 32 -13.60 4.32 -4.57
C GLU A 32 -14.30 5.67 -4.68
N ASN A 33 -14.87 6.15 -3.58
CA ASN A 33 -15.66 7.40 -3.59
C ASN A 33 -14.77 8.64 -3.58
N ASN A 34 -13.67 8.63 -2.80
CA ASN A 34 -12.89 9.84 -2.58
C ASN A 34 -11.37 9.61 -2.67
N ASN A 35 -10.94 8.43 -3.07
CA ASN A 35 -9.52 8.10 -3.24
C ASN A 35 -8.72 8.16 -1.93
N GLU A 36 -9.39 8.04 -0.79
CA GLU A 36 -8.73 8.03 0.51
C GLU A 36 -8.00 6.71 0.74
N VAL A 37 -6.79 6.78 1.29
CA VAL A 37 -6.01 5.58 1.63
C VAL A 37 -6.62 4.93 2.87
N LEU A 38 -7.01 3.67 2.74
CA LEU A 38 -7.63 2.89 3.81
C LEU A 38 -6.68 1.86 4.41
N GLY A 39 -5.76 1.35 3.62
CA GLY A 39 -4.83 0.34 4.08
C GLY A 39 -3.83 -0.05 3.01
N THR A 40 -2.93 -0.96 3.36
CA THR A 40 -1.91 -1.47 2.44
C THR A 40 -1.75 -2.98 2.58
N LEU A 41 -1.23 -3.59 1.52
CA LEU A 41 -0.90 -5.01 1.51
C LEU A 41 0.44 -5.22 0.83
N THR A 42 1.27 -6.04 1.47
CA THR A 42 2.53 -6.53 0.90
C THR A 42 2.45 -8.03 0.69
N ASP A 43 3.44 -8.61 0.01
CA ASP A 43 3.54 -10.07 -0.10
C ASP A 43 3.54 -10.74 1.27
N GLY A 44 4.24 -10.14 2.23
CA GLY A 44 4.29 -10.67 3.59
C GLY A 44 2.94 -10.65 4.29
N ASP A 45 2.17 -9.58 4.09
CA ASP A 45 0.82 -9.49 4.65
C ASP A 45 -0.07 -10.61 4.10
N ILE A 46 -0.01 -10.85 2.81
CA ILE A 46 -0.80 -11.89 2.16
C ILE A 46 -0.40 -13.27 2.67
N ARG A 47 0.91 -13.53 2.78
CA ARG A 47 1.42 -14.79 3.29
C ARG A 47 0.91 -15.07 4.70
N ARG A 48 0.96 -14.06 5.57
CA ARG A 48 0.46 -14.20 6.96
C ARG A 48 -1.04 -14.48 6.98
N CYS A 49 -1.80 -13.81 6.12
CA CYS A 49 -3.25 -14.05 6.03
C CYS A 49 -3.55 -15.49 5.64
N ILE A 50 -2.86 -16.04 4.63
CA ILE A 50 -3.06 -17.39 4.17
C ILE A 50 -2.71 -18.38 5.28
N LEU A 51 -1.60 -18.17 5.97
CA LEU A 51 -1.19 -19.01 7.09
C LEU A 51 -2.21 -18.96 8.24
N SER A 52 -2.96 -17.89 8.36
CA SER A 52 -4.00 -17.72 9.38
C SER A 52 -5.36 -18.26 8.94
N GLY A 53 -5.45 -18.87 7.77
CA GLY A 53 -6.69 -19.48 7.29
C GLY A 53 -7.49 -18.65 6.31
N PHE A 54 -6.97 -17.52 5.85
CA PHE A 54 -7.66 -16.72 4.83
C PHE A 54 -7.67 -17.44 3.50
N THR A 55 -8.77 -17.34 2.78
CA THR A 55 -8.88 -17.82 1.41
C THR A 55 -8.64 -16.70 0.43
N LEU A 56 -8.40 -17.04 -0.84
CA LEU A 56 -8.12 -16.06 -1.90
C LEU A 56 -9.34 -15.20 -2.22
N GLN A 57 -10.55 -15.62 -1.86
CA GLN A 57 -11.77 -14.88 -2.10
C GLN A 57 -12.16 -13.94 -0.96
N MET A 58 -11.40 -13.94 0.12
CA MET A 58 -11.68 -13.02 1.24
C MET A 58 -11.34 -11.59 0.86
N SER A 59 -12.07 -10.65 1.48
CA SER A 59 -11.93 -9.23 1.17
C SER A 59 -10.57 -8.68 1.57
N VAL A 60 -10.01 -7.79 0.73
CA VAL A 60 -8.79 -7.07 1.08
C VAL A 60 -8.96 -6.23 2.33
N VAL A 61 -10.17 -5.76 2.62
CA VAL A 61 -10.45 -4.95 3.82
C VAL A 61 -10.16 -5.75 5.09
N ASP A 62 -10.42 -7.05 5.08
CA ASP A 62 -10.15 -7.91 6.23
C ASP A 62 -8.68 -8.30 6.35
N ALA A 63 -7.94 -8.22 5.25
CA ALA A 63 -6.54 -8.67 5.17
C ALA A 63 -5.53 -7.53 5.30
N MET A 64 -5.91 -6.33 4.92
CA MET A 64 -4.98 -5.21 4.83
C MET A 64 -4.46 -4.75 6.18
N ASN A 65 -3.30 -4.12 6.15
CA ASN A 65 -2.84 -3.31 7.28
C ASN A 65 -3.68 -2.03 7.27
N SER A 66 -4.56 -1.88 8.24
CA SER A 66 -5.48 -0.74 8.32
C SER A 66 -4.85 0.49 8.98
N ASN A 67 -3.59 0.38 9.41
CA ASN A 67 -2.83 1.49 9.97
C ASN A 67 -1.51 1.64 9.20
N PRO A 68 -1.57 1.93 7.90
CA PRO A 68 -0.37 1.95 7.06
C PRO A 68 0.50 3.16 7.36
N VAL A 69 1.81 2.99 7.13
CA VAL A 69 2.72 4.12 7.13
C VAL A 69 2.49 4.90 5.85
N THR A 70 2.19 6.19 5.98
CA THR A 70 2.03 7.10 4.84
C THR A 70 2.83 8.36 5.10
N ALA A 71 3.04 9.16 4.06
CA ALA A 71 3.68 10.46 4.21
C ALA A 71 2.99 11.46 3.30
N ASN A 72 3.02 12.73 3.70
CA ASN A 72 2.50 13.81 2.87
C ASN A 72 3.43 13.99 1.67
N VAL A 73 2.85 14.27 0.52
CA VAL A 73 3.58 14.42 -0.75
C VAL A 73 4.62 15.55 -0.67
N ASN A 74 4.49 16.48 0.27
CA ASN A 74 5.42 17.62 0.43
C ASN A 74 6.58 17.34 1.40
N VAL A 75 6.64 16.16 1.99
CA VAL A 75 7.73 15.79 2.91
C VAL A 75 9.04 15.65 2.12
N SER A 76 10.14 16.11 2.71
CA SER A 76 11.44 16.08 2.05
C SER A 76 11.96 14.65 1.86
N ASP A 77 12.84 14.45 0.88
CA ASP A 77 13.45 13.14 0.62
C ASP A 77 14.19 12.61 1.85
N GLY A 78 14.88 13.49 2.58
CA GLY A 78 15.58 13.10 3.80
C GLY A 78 14.66 12.55 4.86
N GLU A 79 13.51 13.19 5.06
CA GLU A 79 12.51 12.73 6.01
C GLU A 79 11.86 11.44 5.55
N LEU A 80 11.64 11.28 4.24
CA LEU A 80 11.08 10.05 3.67
C LEU A 80 12.03 8.87 3.89
N ARG A 81 13.34 9.05 3.64
CA ARG A 81 14.34 8.02 3.90
C ARG A 81 14.34 7.59 5.36
N GLU A 82 14.29 8.56 6.27
CA GLU A 82 14.29 8.28 7.71
C GLU A 82 13.04 7.52 8.13
N LEU A 83 11.88 7.90 7.60
CA LEU A 83 10.61 7.23 7.88
C LEU A 83 10.66 5.77 7.41
N MET A 84 11.15 5.55 6.19
CA MET A 84 11.26 4.20 5.64
C MET A 84 12.24 3.34 6.43
N ARG A 85 13.36 3.91 6.83
CA ARG A 85 14.34 3.22 7.65
C ARG A 85 13.78 2.85 9.03
N LYS A 86 13.09 3.79 9.66
CA LYS A 86 12.50 3.60 10.99
C LYS A 86 11.49 2.47 11.01
N HIS A 87 10.67 2.37 9.97
CA HIS A 87 9.63 1.36 9.87
C HIS A 87 10.08 0.11 9.10
N ASN A 88 11.31 0.09 8.62
CA ASN A 88 11.86 -1.02 7.84
C ASN A 88 10.95 -1.38 6.65
N ILE A 89 10.56 -0.37 5.91
CA ILE A 89 9.72 -0.52 4.71
C ILE A 89 10.44 0.02 3.49
N ARG A 90 10.08 -0.51 2.32
CA ARG A 90 10.69 -0.15 1.05
C ARG A 90 9.78 0.69 0.16
N SER A 91 8.52 0.73 0.49
CA SER A 91 7.51 1.50 -0.24
C SER A 91 6.49 2.04 0.73
N LEU A 92 5.94 3.21 0.40
CA LEU A 92 4.84 3.77 1.16
C LEU A 92 3.97 4.65 0.26
N PRO A 93 2.67 4.78 0.59
CA PRO A 93 1.82 5.72 -0.12
C PRO A 93 2.14 7.15 0.26
N LEU A 94 2.17 8.03 -0.74
CA LEU A 94 2.19 9.46 -0.52
C LEU A 94 0.76 9.99 -0.65
N VAL A 95 0.39 10.85 0.26
CA VAL A 95 -0.97 11.38 0.35
C VAL A 95 -0.96 12.91 0.41
N ASP A 96 -2.10 13.51 0.14
CA ASP A 96 -2.29 14.95 0.35
C ASP A 96 -2.75 15.20 1.80
N GLY A 97 -3.05 16.45 2.13
CA GLY A 97 -3.46 16.84 3.49
C GLY A 97 -4.78 16.24 3.97
N LYS A 98 -5.53 15.59 3.08
CA LYS A 98 -6.81 14.94 3.39
C LYS A 98 -6.74 13.42 3.27
N ASN A 99 -5.53 12.87 3.27
CA ASN A 99 -5.29 11.43 3.15
C ASN A 99 -5.71 10.84 1.80
N HIS A 100 -5.81 11.65 0.76
CA HIS A 100 -6.07 11.15 -0.59
C HIS A 100 -4.79 10.62 -1.20
N TYR A 101 -4.88 9.46 -1.84
CA TYR A 101 -3.73 8.83 -2.48
C TYR A 101 -3.22 9.68 -3.64
N VAL A 102 -1.92 9.95 -3.66
CA VAL A 102 -1.26 10.65 -4.77
C VAL A 102 -0.44 9.66 -5.60
N ARG A 103 0.49 8.98 -4.96
CA ARG A 103 1.31 7.95 -5.63
C ARG A 103 2.01 7.11 -4.56
N THR A 104 2.60 6.00 -5.00
CA THR A 104 3.45 5.16 -4.14
C THR A 104 4.91 5.53 -4.38
N LEU A 105 5.64 5.75 -3.29
CA LEU A 105 7.08 5.96 -3.33
C LEU A 105 7.77 4.65 -3.01
N HIS A 106 8.78 4.27 -3.80
CA HIS A 106 9.65 3.15 -3.52
C HIS A 106 11.04 3.68 -3.17
N GLU A 107 11.80 2.92 -2.38
CA GLU A 107 13.14 3.37 -1.95
C GLU A 107 14.04 3.73 -3.13
N THR A 108 13.88 3.06 -4.28
CA THR A 108 14.68 3.34 -5.47
C THR A 108 14.38 4.73 -6.05
N ASP A 109 13.22 5.30 -5.76
CA ASP A 109 12.86 6.64 -6.22
C ASP A 109 13.71 7.71 -5.52
N LEU A 110 14.32 7.36 -4.40
CA LEU A 110 15.16 8.26 -3.61
C LEU A 110 16.65 8.11 -3.90
N LEU A 111 17.02 7.20 -4.79
CA LEU A 111 18.41 7.04 -5.21
C LEU A 111 18.74 8.15 -6.20
N ALA A 112 19.66 8.99 -5.84
CA ALA A 112 20.06 10.11 -6.68
C ALA A 112 21.30 9.75 -7.51
#